data_2c3880931616770a9eaeb7f68c8c3ea8
#
_entry.id   2c3880931616770a9eaeb7f68c8c3ea8
#
_cell.length_a   1.000
_cell.length_b   1.000
_cell.length_c   1.000
_cell.angle_alpha   90.00
_cell.angle_beta   90.00
_cell.angle_gamma   90.00
#
_symmetry.space_group_name_H-M   'P 1'
#
loop_
_entity.id
_entity.type
_entity.pdbx_description
1 polymer ?
#
loop_
_entity_poly.entity_id
_entity_poly.type
_entity_poly.pdbx_seq_one_letter_code
_entity_poly.pdbx_strand_id
1 'polypeptide(L)'
;MTNAELSQRWQGSLMDNYGTPQLSLVRGEGARVRDADGTEYLDFVGGIAVNALGHAHPAVVEAVSTQIASLGHVSNLFIAEPPVALAERLLQLFGRTGRVYFSNSGAEANEAAFKIGRLTGRTHMVATDGGFHGRTMGALALTGQPKKREPFLPLPGDVTHVPYGDVDALRAEVTTDTALVIIEPIQGENGVVVPPKGYLEAAREITRATGTLLVLDEVQTGIGRCGQWFEHQAHQGVEPDIVTLAKGLGGGLPIGATVAFGATADLLKPGQHGTTFGGNPIACAAGLAVLDTLAADGALDRVKRLGERIRAGVEALGHPLVSHVRGSGLLLGIVLTEPLAPQVQQAAQGAGLLVNVPAPDVVRLMPPLIIGDAEVDAFLAALPGALDAAHGDGQSGEKRSGE
;
A
#
# COMPACT_ATOMS: atom_id res chain seq x y z
N MET A 1 20.66 8.14 -22.83
CA MET A 1 21.30 7.53 -21.65
C MET A 1 20.83 6.10 -21.57
N THR A 2 21.73 5.17 -21.30
CA THR A 2 21.46 3.74 -21.13
C THR A 2 21.15 3.40 -19.67
N ASN A 3 20.64 2.19 -19.40
CA ASN A 3 20.47 1.68 -18.02
C ASN A 3 21.80 1.72 -17.25
N ALA A 4 22.90 1.33 -17.88
CA ALA A 4 24.23 1.33 -17.24
C ALA A 4 24.71 2.73 -16.86
N GLU A 5 24.54 3.73 -17.75
CA GLU A 5 24.91 5.13 -17.46
C GLU A 5 24.08 5.72 -16.31
N LEU A 6 22.77 5.43 -16.27
CA LEU A 6 21.90 5.89 -15.18
C LEU A 6 22.21 5.19 -13.86
N SER A 7 22.52 3.88 -13.85
CA SER A 7 22.97 3.15 -12.68
C SER A 7 24.25 3.71 -12.08
N GLN A 8 25.24 4.05 -12.94
CA GLN A 8 26.49 4.67 -12.48
C GLN A 8 26.24 6.05 -11.83
N ARG A 9 25.36 6.85 -12.40
CA ARG A 9 24.97 8.16 -11.84
C ARG A 9 24.22 8.01 -10.53
N TRP A 10 23.33 7.01 -10.42
CA TRP A 10 22.64 6.67 -9.17
C TRP A 10 23.63 6.39 -8.05
N GLN A 11 24.58 5.47 -8.28
CA GLN A 11 25.62 5.10 -7.31
C GLN A 11 26.48 6.30 -6.87
N GLY A 12 26.73 7.23 -7.75
CA GLY A 12 27.55 8.42 -7.47
C GLY A 12 26.80 9.57 -6.79
N SER A 13 25.46 9.53 -6.71
CA SER A 13 24.67 10.70 -6.31
C SER A 13 23.65 10.43 -5.21
N LEU A 14 23.19 9.22 -5.00
CA LEU A 14 22.13 8.88 -4.05
C LEU A 14 22.69 8.01 -2.91
N MET A 15 22.06 8.13 -1.72
CA MET A 15 22.39 7.25 -0.60
C MET A 15 22.01 5.81 -0.94
N ASP A 16 22.85 4.86 -0.53
CA ASP A 16 22.71 3.43 -0.83
C ASP A 16 21.71 2.71 0.09
N ASN A 17 20.62 3.36 0.45
CA ASN A 17 19.59 2.80 1.33
C ASN A 17 18.60 1.85 0.61
N TYR A 18 18.56 1.86 -0.71
CA TYR A 18 17.76 0.96 -1.55
C TYR A 18 18.59 -0.03 -2.36
N GLY A 19 19.93 0.08 -2.34
CA GLY A 19 20.79 -0.55 -3.33
C GLY A 19 20.64 0.10 -4.70
N THR A 20 21.38 -0.40 -5.70
CA THR A 20 21.28 0.10 -7.06
C THR A 20 20.17 -0.62 -7.82
N PRO A 21 19.13 0.11 -8.30
CA PRO A 21 18.10 -0.49 -9.14
C PRO A 21 18.66 -1.06 -10.44
N GLN A 22 18.13 -2.20 -10.87
CA GLN A 22 18.57 -2.87 -12.11
C GLN A 22 18.05 -2.21 -13.38
N LEU A 23 16.89 -1.54 -13.30
CA LEU A 23 16.23 -0.90 -14.45
C LEU A 23 16.12 0.60 -14.24
N SER A 24 16.33 1.34 -15.32
CA SER A 24 16.15 2.79 -15.38
C SER A 24 14.92 3.11 -16.23
N LEU A 25 13.74 3.18 -15.60
CA LEU A 25 12.50 3.48 -16.31
C LEU A 25 12.46 4.95 -16.74
N VAL A 26 12.14 5.21 -18.01
CA VAL A 26 12.17 6.57 -18.59
C VAL A 26 10.82 7.01 -19.14
N ARG A 27 9.88 6.10 -19.37
CA ARG A 27 8.54 6.38 -19.88
C ARG A 27 7.55 5.34 -19.37
N GLY A 28 6.30 5.77 -19.16
CA GLY A 28 5.19 4.88 -18.87
C GLY A 28 3.89 5.39 -19.45
N GLU A 29 2.98 4.46 -19.83
CA GLU A 29 1.64 4.73 -20.30
C GLU A 29 0.72 3.58 -19.88
N GLY A 30 -0.36 3.88 -19.17
CA GLY A 30 -1.23 2.84 -18.62
C GLY A 30 -0.46 1.86 -17.73
N ALA A 31 -0.54 0.58 -18.01
CA ALA A 31 0.17 -0.48 -17.29
C ALA A 31 1.52 -0.87 -17.94
N ARG A 32 2.04 -0.07 -18.85
CA ARG A 32 3.32 -0.34 -19.55
C ARG A 32 4.35 0.69 -19.20
N VAL A 33 5.60 0.24 -19.04
CA VAL A 33 6.75 1.11 -18.80
C VAL A 33 7.88 0.72 -19.75
N ARG A 34 8.74 1.68 -20.05
CA ARG A 34 9.92 1.48 -20.91
C ARG A 34 11.18 1.92 -20.20
N ASP A 35 12.23 1.13 -20.30
CA ASP A 35 13.53 1.46 -19.75
C ASP A 35 14.38 2.32 -20.71
N ALA A 36 15.54 2.73 -20.21
CA ALA A 36 16.45 3.59 -20.95
C ALA A 36 17.11 2.91 -22.19
N ASP A 37 17.11 1.59 -22.25
CA ASP A 37 17.61 0.81 -23.39
C ASP A 37 16.50 0.50 -24.41
N GLY A 38 15.25 0.93 -24.12
CA GLY A 38 14.11 0.83 -25.03
C GLY A 38 13.24 -0.40 -24.83
N THR A 39 13.55 -1.26 -23.85
CA THR A 39 12.75 -2.44 -23.52
C THR A 39 11.45 -2.03 -22.85
N GLU A 40 10.35 -2.64 -23.28
CA GLU A 40 9.03 -2.43 -22.71
C GLU A 40 8.66 -3.53 -21.72
N TYR A 41 8.02 -3.15 -20.64
CA TYR A 41 7.58 -4.04 -19.58
C TYR A 41 6.11 -3.80 -19.25
N LEU A 42 5.40 -4.88 -18.92
CA LEU A 42 4.08 -4.83 -18.29
C LEU A 42 4.26 -4.67 -16.76
N ASP A 43 3.73 -3.59 -16.22
CA ASP A 43 3.93 -3.19 -14.81
C ASP A 43 2.87 -3.78 -13.88
N PHE A 44 3.22 -4.87 -13.19
CA PHE A 44 2.43 -5.47 -12.11
C PHE A 44 2.94 -5.06 -10.70
N VAL A 45 3.78 -4.01 -10.62
CA VAL A 45 4.22 -3.39 -9.35
C VAL A 45 3.44 -2.11 -9.06
N GLY A 46 3.11 -1.34 -10.10
CA GLY A 46 2.33 -0.10 -9.99
C GLY A 46 2.96 0.93 -9.05
N GLY A 47 4.31 1.01 -8.98
CA GLY A 47 5.00 1.88 -8.02
C GLY A 47 4.75 1.50 -6.55
N ILE A 48 4.57 0.22 -6.25
CA ILE A 48 4.14 -0.34 -4.96
C ILE A 48 2.70 0.10 -4.64
N ALA A 49 1.76 -0.27 -5.53
CA ALA A 49 0.32 0.04 -5.46
C ALA A 49 -0.03 1.55 -5.49
N VAL A 50 0.88 2.39 -5.99
CA VAL A 50 0.70 3.86 -6.05
C VAL A 50 -0.03 4.29 -7.32
N ASN A 51 0.35 3.74 -8.47
CA ASN A 51 -0.16 4.15 -9.77
C ASN A 51 -1.55 3.53 -10.05
N ALA A 52 -2.56 3.96 -9.29
CA ALA A 52 -3.91 3.40 -9.39
C ALA A 52 -4.48 3.49 -10.82
N LEU A 53 -4.26 4.61 -11.50
CA LEU A 53 -4.65 4.83 -12.90
C LEU A 53 -3.52 4.54 -13.90
N GLY A 54 -2.46 3.85 -13.47
CA GLY A 54 -1.29 3.62 -14.31
C GLY A 54 -0.45 4.88 -14.54
N HIS A 55 0.40 4.83 -15.55
CA HIS A 55 1.32 5.89 -15.90
C HIS A 55 0.69 6.87 -16.88
N ALA A 56 0.98 8.17 -16.71
CA ALA A 56 0.57 9.25 -17.62
C ALA A 56 -0.94 9.29 -17.94
N HIS A 57 -1.79 8.93 -16.97
CA HIS A 57 -3.24 8.93 -17.20
C HIS A 57 -3.75 10.34 -17.50
N PRO A 58 -4.52 10.56 -18.61
CA PRO A 58 -4.91 11.88 -19.06
C PRO A 58 -5.62 12.72 -18.00
N ALA A 59 -6.54 12.13 -17.23
CA ALA A 59 -7.27 12.85 -16.18
C ALA A 59 -6.34 13.39 -15.07
N VAL A 60 -5.30 12.62 -14.68
CA VAL A 60 -4.31 13.08 -13.68
C VAL A 60 -3.41 14.16 -14.27
N VAL A 61 -2.94 13.97 -15.51
CA VAL A 61 -2.09 14.95 -16.21
C VAL A 61 -2.83 16.28 -16.35
N GLU A 62 -4.10 16.27 -16.78
CA GLU A 62 -4.93 17.44 -16.93
C GLU A 62 -5.17 18.17 -15.60
N ALA A 63 -5.60 17.44 -14.56
CA ALA A 63 -5.86 17.98 -13.23
C ALA A 63 -4.61 18.66 -12.65
N VAL A 64 -3.45 17.99 -12.71
CA VAL A 64 -2.18 18.51 -12.23
C VAL A 64 -1.73 19.75 -12.99
N SER A 65 -1.79 19.70 -14.35
CA SER A 65 -1.36 20.80 -15.21
C SER A 65 -2.22 22.03 -15.03
N THR A 66 -3.54 21.85 -14.92
CA THR A 66 -4.49 22.94 -14.68
C THR A 66 -4.29 23.56 -13.30
N GLN A 67 -4.14 22.71 -12.27
CA GLN A 67 -3.99 23.21 -10.91
C GLN A 67 -2.66 23.95 -10.70
N ILE A 68 -1.54 23.42 -11.22
CA ILE A 68 -0.24 24.10 -11.08
C ILE A 68 -0.18 25.41 -11.87
N ALA A 69 -0.90 25.51 -12.98
CA ALA A 69 -1.00 26.72 -13.77
C ALA A 69 -1.81 27.83 -13.09
N SER A 70 -2.70 27.48 -12.15
CA SER A 70 -3.55 28.45 -11.44
C SER A 70 -3.05 28.74 -10.03
N LEU A 71 -2.83 27.72 -9.22
CA LEU A 71 -2.42 27.87 -7.82
C LEU A 71 -1.65 26.63 -7.36
N GLY A 72 -0.32 26.74 -7.23
CA GLY A 72 0.54 25.62 -6.93
C GLY A 72 0.55 25.24 -5.44
N HIS A 73 0.88 26.19 -4.56
CA HIS A 73 1.00 25.96 -3.11
C HIS A 73 0.62 27.20 -2.31
N VAL A 74 -0.17 27.01 -1.24
CA VAL A 74 -0.60 28.09 -0.34
C VAL A 74 -0.43 27.77 1.14
N SER A 75 -0.01 26.56 1.49
CA SER A 75 -0.03 25.96 2.84
C SER A 75 -1.45 25.93 3.44
N ASN A 76 -1.57 25.44 4.68
CA ASN A 76 -2.84 25.45 5.42
C ASN A 76 -3.11 26.79 6.15
N LEU A 77 -2.42 27.86 5.77
CA LEU A 77 -2.69 29.22 6.23
C LEU A 77 -3.85 29.86 5.43
N PHE A 78 -4.14 29.34 4.26
CA PHE A 78 -5.21 29.82 3.38
C PHE A 78 -6.08 28.63 2.93
N ILE A 79 -7.33 28.93 2.61
CA ILE A 79 -8.26 27.96 2.06
C ILE A 79 -8.02 27.87 0.54
N ALA A 80 -7.83 26.64 0.04
CA ALA A 80 -7.88 26.32 -1.37
C ALA A 80 -9.02 25.31 -1.60
N GLU A 81 -9.64 25.34 -2.77
CA GLU A 81 -10.79 24.46 -3.08
C GLU A 81 -10.40 22.98 -3.17
N PRO A 82 -9.32 22.54 -3.85
CA PRO A 82 -9.02 21.12 -4.03
C PRO A 82 -8.89 20.29 -2.75
N PRO A 83 -8.21 20.74 -1.68
CA PRO A 83 -8.18 19.98 -0.43
C PRO A 83 -9.54 19.87 0.26
N VAL A 84 -10.39 20.89 0.17
CA VAL A 84 -11.75 20.83 0.73
C VAL A 84 -12.58 19.81 -0.03
N ALA A 85 -12.61 19.91 -1.36
CA ALA A 85 -13.35 18.98 -2.22
C ALA A 85 -12.86 17.52 -2.06
N LEU A 86 -11.54 17.29 -1.97
CA LEU A 86 -11.01 15.95 -1.74
C LEU A 86 -11.41 15.39 -0.36
N ALA A 87 -11.40 16.22 0.69
CA ALA A 87 -11.86 15.81 2.01
C ALA A 87 -13.34 15.42 2.01
N GLU A 88 -14.19 16.25 1.39
CA GLU A 88 -15.61 15.97 1.21
C GLU A 88 -15.85 14.69 0.41
N ARG A 89 -15.10 14.49 -0.68
CA ARG A 89 -15.18 13.29 -1.51
C ARG A 89 -14.80 12.03 -0.73
N LEU A 90 -13.73 12.06 0.05
CA LEU A 90 -13.34 10.94 0.91
C LEU A 90 -14.43 10.62 1.94
N LEU A 91 -14.94 11.62 2.65
CA LEU A 91 -16.01 11.43 3.63
C LEU A 91 -17.29 10.87 3.00
N GLN A 92 -17.63 11.30 1.78
CA GLN A 92 -18.73 10.72 1.01
C GLN A 92 -18.52 9.23 0.72
N LEU A 93 -17.31 8.81 0.33
CA LEU A 93 -16.99 7.41 0.05
C LEU A 93 -17.02 6.53 1.31
N PHE A 94 -16.69 7.11 2.48
CA PHE A 94 -16.88 6.43 3.78
C PHE A 94 -18.35 6.34 4.19
N GLY A 95 -19.21 7.23 3.68
CA GLY A 95 -20.60 7.32 4.11
C GLY A 95 -20.79 7.74 5.57
N ARG A 96 -19.79 8.41 6.17
CA ARG A 96 -19.73 8.78 7.58
C ARG A 96 -19.27 10.22 7.75
N THR A 97 -19.75 10.88 8.81
CA THR A 97 -19.24 12.20 9.22
C THR A 97 -17.88 12.06 9.90
N GLY A 98 -16.96 12.97 9.56
CA GLY A 98 -15.60 12.95 10.08
C GLY A 98 -14.81 14.18 9.66
N ARG A 99 -13.51 14.12 9.85
CA ARG A 99 -12.54 15.14 9.40
C ARG A 99 -11.32 14.50 8.79
N VAL A 100 -10.71 15.17 7.83
CA VAL A 100 -9.52 14.72 7.11
C VAL A 100 -8.35 15.65 7.44
N TYR A 101 -7.23 15.07 7.83
CA TYR A 101 -5.94 15.71 7.88
C TYR A 101 -5.10 15.18 6.71
N PHE A 102 -4.63 16.07 5.84
CA PHE A 102 -3.76 15.69 4.73
C PHE A 102 -2.28 15.81 5.11
N SER A 103 -1.50 14.86 4.62
CA SER A 103 -0.04 14.77 4.73
C SER A 103 0.57 14.43 3.37
N ASN A 104 1.85 14.02 3.31
CA ASN A 104 2.54 13.76 2.04
C ASN A 104 2.83 12.28 1.81
N SER A 105 2.57 11.44 2.79
CA SER A 105 2.86 10.00 2.74
C SER A 105 2.01 9.20 3.73
N GLY A 106 1.97 7.88 3.57
CA GLY A 106 1.35 6.97 4.53
C GLY A 106 2.05 6.99 5.90
N ALA A 107 3.38 7.16 5.92
CA ALA A 107 4.12 7.30 7.17
C ALA A 107 3.66 8.54 7.96
N GLU A 108 3.51 9.70 7.31
CA GLU A 108 3.01 10.91 7.94
C GLU A 108 1.53 10.78 8.36
N ALA A 109 0.71 10.07 7.59
CA ALA A 109 -0.66 9.79 7.98
C ALA A 109 -0.71 8.95 9.27
N ASN A 110 0.16 7.94 9.39
CA ASN A 110 0.29 7.13 10.60
C ASN A 110 0.92 7.90 11.77
N GLU A 111 1.83 8.86 11.54
CA GLU A 111 2.31 9.79 12.58
C GLU A 111 1.17 10.64 13.16
N ALA A 112 0.25 11.11 12.31
CA ALA A 112 -0.92 11.84 12.78
C ALA A 112 -1.83 10.93 13.62
N ALA A 113 -2.09 9.69 13.19
CA ALA A 113 -2.84 8.71 13.97
C ALA A 113 -2.17 8.39 15.31
N PHE A 114 -0.83 8.22 15.34
CA PHE A 114 -0.03 8.05 16.55
C PHE A 114 -0.25 9.22 17.52
N LYS A 115 -0.16 10.46 17.03
CA LYS A 115 -0.37 11.66 17.86
C LYS A 115 -1.81 11.77 18.34
N ILE A 116 -2.81 11.45 17.52
CA ILE A 116 -4.22 11.41 17.93
C ILE A 116 -4.42 10.38 19.08
N GLY A 117 -3.80 9.20 18.97
CA GLY A 117 -3.79 8.23 20.06
C GLY A 117 -3.28 8.82 21.37
N ARG A 118 -2.19 9.57 21.36
CA ARG A 118 -1.63 10.24 22.56
C ARG A 118 -2.55 11.30 23.15
N LEU A 119 -3.40 11.92 22.34
CA LEU A 119 -4.37 12.92 22.79
C LEU A 119 -5.55 12.31 23.56
N THR A 120 -5.70 10.98 23.60
CA THR A 120 -6.63 10.29 24.49
C THR A 120 -6.20 10.35 25.96
N GLY A 121 -4.98 10.80 26.24
CA GLY A 121 -4.36 10.78 27.58
C GLY A 121 -3.69 9.45 27.92
N ARG A 122 -3.76 8.45 27.05
CA ARG A 122 -3.14 7.12 27.18
C ARG A 122 -1.84 7.05 26.39
N THR A 123 -0.93 6.16 26.77
CA THR A 123 0.39 6.04 26.11
C THR A 123 0.60 4.73 25.38
N HIS A 124 0.02 3.64 25.90
CA HIS A 124 0.19 2.32 25.32
C HIS A 124 -0.52 2.18 23.97
N MET A 125 0.12 1.55 23.01
CA MET A 125 -0.40 1.29 21.67
C MET A 125 -0.13 -0.16 21.29
N VAL A 126 -1.02 -0.75 20.53
CA VAL A 126 -0.87 -2.12 20.03
C VAL A 126 -0.81 -2.09 18.51
N ALA A 127 0.18 -2.77 17.97
CA ALA A 127 0.33 -3.04 16.55
C ALA A 127 0.50 -4.55 16.30
N THR A 128 0.61 -4.98 15.05
CA THR A 128 0.71 -6.40 14.74
C THR A 128 2.08 -6.78 14.18
N ASP A 129 2.55 -7.97 14.50
CA ASP A 129 3.74 -8.55 13.89
C ASP A 129 3.59 -8.59 12.37
N GLY A 130 4.67 -8.31 11.66
CA GLY A 130 4.69 -8.22 10.20
C GLY A 130 4.10 -6.93 9.63
N GLY A 131 3.35 -6.14 10.41
CA GLY A 131 2.76 -4.88 9.99
C GLY A 131 3.80 -3.86 9.50
N PHE A 132 3.43 -3.04 8.52
CA PHE A 132 4.28 -1.97 8.00
C PHE A 132 3.52 -0.64 7.95
N HIS A 133 3.90 0.30 8.82
CA HIS A 133 3.19 1.57 8.97
C HIS A 133 4.04 2.80 8.57
N GLY A 134 5.31 2.61 8.23
CA GLY A 134 6.20 3.66 7.74
C GLY A 134 7.62 3.61 8.29
N ARG A 135 8.44 4.60 7.87
CA ARG A 135 9.87 4.71 8.21
C ARG A 135 10.20 5.92 9.08
N THR A 136 9.26 6.82 9.35
CA THR A 136 9.41 7.89 10.34
C THR A 136 9.36 7.30 11.75
N MET A 137 9.92 7.96 12.74
CA MET A 137 10.19 7.34 14.04
C MET A 137 8.94 6.81 14.75
N GLY A 138 7.80 7.54 14.74
CA GLY A 138 6.55 7.05 15.34
C GLY A 138 5.90 5.95 14.51
N ALA A 139 5.83 6.11 13.19
CA ALA A 139 5.32 5.05 12.30
C ALA A 139 6.21 3.80 12.30
N LEU A 140 7.53 3.97 12.48
CA LEU A 140 8.47 2.87 12.63
C LEU A 140 8.26 2.13 13.96
N ALA A 141 7.93 2.84 15.03
CA ALA A 141 7.58 2.23 16.31
C ALA A 141 6.36 1.29 16.19
N LEU A 142 5.37 1.68 15.38
CA LEU A 142 4.18 0.86 15.07
C LEU A 142 4.48 -0.31 14.11
N THR A 143 5.56 -0.23 13.32
CA THR A 143 5.91 -1.25 12.33
C THR A 143 6.37 -2.55 13.00
N GLY A 144 5.67 -3.66 12.75
CA GLY A 144 5.91 -4.98 13.37
C GLY A 144 7.02 -5.80 12.70
N GLN A 145 8.04 -5.16 12.14
CA GLN A 145 9.16 -5.81 11.42
C GLN A 145 10.50 -5.52 12.12
N PRO A 146 11.01 -6.42 13.00
CA PRO A 146 12.17 -6.18 13.85
C PRO A 146 13.40 -5.68 13.11
N LYS A 147 13.77 -6.30 11.99
CA LYS A 147 14.94 -5.91 11.18
C LYS A 147 14.91 -4.44 10.73
N LYS A 148 13.72 -3.83 10.61
CA LYS A 148 13.57 -2.43 10.22
C LYS A 148 13.65 -1.48 11.41
N ARG A 149 13.33 -1.95 12.63
CA ARG A 149 13.31 -1.16 13.88
C ARG A 149 14.62 -1.17 14.64
N GLU A 150 15.26 -2.34 14.74
CA GLU A 150 16.45 -2.59 15.57
C GLU A 150 17.56 -1.54 15.40
N PRO A 151 17.91 -1.09 14.16
CA PRO A 151 18.96 -0.09 13.99
C PRO A 151 18.63 1.30 14.57
N PHE A 152 17.38 1.56 14.93
CA PHE A 152 16.89 2.88 15.34
C PHE A 152 16.35 2.92 16.77
N LEU A 153 16.59 1.88 17.55
CA LEU A 153 16.19 1.84 18.96
C LEU A 153 17.00 2.84 19.81
N PRO A 154 16.38 3.48 20.84
CA PRO A 154 14.97 3.34 21.23
C PRO A 154 14.02 4.14 20.35
N LEU A 155 12.87 3.54 20.02
CA LEU A 155 11.80 4.20 19.27
C LEU A 155 10.81 4.90 20.23
N PRO A 156 10.09 5.93 19.77
CA PRO A 156 9.13 6.64 20.60
C PRO A 156 7.88 5.80 20.85
N GLY A 157 7.29 5.99 22.04
CA GLY A 157 6.04 5.36 22.41
C GLY A 157 6.23 4.07 23.21
N ASP A 158 5.09 3.63 23.73
CA ASP A 158 4.92 2.37 24.44
C ASP A 158 4.09 1.48 23.49
N VAL A 159 4.79 0.70 22.66
CA VAL A 159 4.17 -0.08 21.58
C VAL A 159 4.44 -1.55 21.79
N THR A 160 3.37 -2.33 21.97
CA THR A 160 3.41 -3.79 21.97
C THR A 160 2.98 -4.33 20.60
N HIS A 161 3.69 -5.36 20.13
CA HIS A 161 3.33 -6.08 18.91
C HIS A 161 2.75 -7.44 19.27
N VAL A 162 1.59 -7.76 18.68
CA VAL A 162 0.91 -9.05 18.86
C VAL A 162 0.87 -9.81 17.53
N PRO A 163 0.80 -11.16 17.53
CA PRO A 163 0.68 -11.93 16.30
C PRO A 163 -0.53 -11.48 15.46
N TYR A 164 -0.30 -11.24 14.17
CA TYR A 164 -1.36 -10.84 13.25
C TYR A 164 -2.38 -11.97 13.05
N GLY A 165 -3.65 -11.66 13.25
CA GLY A 165 -4.74 -12.63 13.12
C GLY A 165 -5.06 -13.39 14.41
N ASP A 166 -4.30 -13.20 15.49
CA ASP A 166 -4.54 -13.82 16.80
C ASP A 166 -5.46 -12.91 17.65
N VAL A 167 -6.74 -13.29 17.73
CA VAL A 167 -7.75 -12.56 18.52
C VAL A 167 -7.50 -12.65 20.02
N ASP A 168 -7.00 -13.79 20.51
CA ASP A 168 -6.77 -13.99 21.94
C ASP A 168 -5.56 -13.18 22.42
N ALA A 169 -4.48 -13.15 21.64
CA ALA A 169 -3.33 -12.28 21.91
C ALA A 169 -3.75 -10.81 21.90
N LEU A 170 -4.54 -10.38 20.90
CA LEU A 170 -5.03 -9.01 20.83
C LEU A 170 -5.91 -8.67 22.05
N ARG A 171 -6.81 -9.56 22.46
CA ARG A 171 -7.69 -9.38 23.62
C ARG A 171 -6.92 -9.31 24.95
N ALA A 172 -5.86 -10.08 25.08
CA ALA A 172 -5.02 -10.09 26.29
C ALA A 172 -4.23 -8.77 26.44
N GLU A 173 -3.78 -8.18 25.32
CA GLU A 173 -2.92 -7.00 25.35
C GLU A 173 -3.71 -5.68 25.39
N VAL A 174 -4.89 -5.62 24.76
CA VAL A 174 -5.69 -4.39 24.69
C VAL A 174 -6.46 -4.18 25.99
N THR A 175 -6.11 -3.13 26.72
CA THR A 175 -6.71 -2.76 28.01
C THR A 175 -7.29 -1.35 27.98
N THR A 176 -7.87 -0.90 29.10
CA THR A 176 -8.34 0.47 29.27
C THR A 176 -7.21 1.52 29.22
N ASP A 177 -5.94 1.10 29.34
CA ASP A 177 -4.77 1.98 29.22
C ASP A 177 -4.24 2.06 27.79
N THR A 178 -4.78 1.25 26.88
CA THR A 178 -4.40 1.26 25.47
C THR A 178 -5.05 2.45 24.75
N ALA A 179 -4.23 3.29 24.12
CA ALA A 179 -4.64 4.46 23.35
C ALA A 179 -5.25 4.08 22.01
N LEU A 180 -4.53 3.23 21.27
CA LEU A 180 -4.97 2.76 19.96
C LEU A 180 -4.46 1.34 19.65
N VAL A 181 -5.19 0.68 18.76
CA VAL A 181 -4.75 -0.49 18.01
C VAL A 181 -4.63 -0.09 16.55
N ILE A 182 -3.51 -0.41 15.89
CA ILE A 182 -3.34 -0.19 14.44
C ILE A 182 -3.18 -1.51 13.70
N ILE A 183 -3.96 -1.69 12.63
CA ILE A 183 -4.02 -2.93 11.84
C ILE A 183 -4.10 -2.57 10.35
N GLU A 184 -3.30 -3.25 9.50
CA GLU A 184 -3.57 -3.32 8.07
C GLU A 184 -4.68 -4.37 7.82
N PRO A 185 -5.76 -4.08 7.08
CA PRO A 185 -6.79 -5.10 6.76
C PRO A 185 -6.19 -6.31 6.03
N ILE A 186 -5.20 -6.10 5.17
CA ILE A 186 -4.33 -7.09 4.57
C ILE A 186 -2.90 -6.57 4.67
N GLN A 187 -1.99 -7.31 5.29
CA GLN A 187 -0.59 -6.90 5.40
C GLN A 187 0.11 -7.01 4.04
N GLY A 188 0.34 -5.87 3.40
CA GLY A 188 0.95 -5.83 2.07
C GLY A 188 2.44 -6.18 2.08
N GLU A 189 3.22 -5.53 2.93
CA GLU A 189 4.69 -5.65 2.99
C GLU A 189 5.18 -6.95 3.67
N ASN A 190 4.28 -7.71 4.28
CA ASN A 190 4.56 -9.04 4.85
C ASN A 190 4.19 -10.19 3.90
N GLY A 191 3.98 -9.89 2.60
CA GLY A 191 3.68 -10.93 1.62
C GLY A 191 2.19 -11.12 1.33
N VAL A 192 1.39 -10.06 1.40
CA VAL A 192 -0.06 -10.09 1.16
C VAL A 192 -0.76 -11.06 2.12
N VAL A 193 -0.51 -10.91 3.42
CA VAL A 193 -1.09 -11.78 4.44
C VAL A 193 -2.51 -11.33 4.75
N VAL A 194 -3.47 -12.21 4.49
CA VAL A 194 -4.90 -12.00 4.79
C VAL A 194 -5.18 -12.57 6.19
N PRO A 195 -5.84 -11.82 7.08
CA PRO A 195 -6.15 -12.31 8.42
C PRO A 195 -7.24 -13.39 8.38
N PRO A 196 -7.36 -14.22 9.42
CA PRO A 196 -8.49 -15.12 9.57
C PRO A 196 -9.83 -14.36 9.54
N LYS A 197 -10.87 -15.01 8.99
CA LYS A 197 -12.22 -14.44 8.96
C LYS A 197 -12.68 -14.09 10.38
N GLY A 198 -13.23 -12.89 10.55
CA GLY A 198 -13.73 -12.39 11.84
C GLY A 198 -12.69 -11.66 12.69
N TYR A 199 -11.42 -11.58 12.22
CA TYR A 199 -10.37 -10.90 12.99
C TYR A 199 -10.59 -9.39 13.13
N LEU A 200 -10.97 -8.70 12.07
CA LEU A 200 -11.24 -7.26 12.10
C LEU A 200 -12.49 -6.94 12.92
N GLU A 201 -13.52 -7.77 12.83
CA GLU A 201 -14.73 -7.69 13.63
C GLU A 201 -14.41 -7.85 15.13
N ALA A 202 -13.59 -8.84 15.49
CA ALA A 202 -13.13 -9.04 16.86
C ALA A 202 -12.25 -7.87 17.35
N ALA A 203 -11.34 -7.35 16.51
CA ALA A 203 -10.55 -6.18 16.85
C ALA A 203 -11.44 -4.95 17.15
N ARG A 204 -12.52 -4.73 16.35
CA ARG A 204 -13.49 -3.66 16.64
C ARG A 204 -14.24 -3.88 17.94
N GLU A 205 -14.65 -5.11 18.22
CA GLU A 205 -15.32 -5.45 19.49
C GLU A 205 -14.42 -5.17 20.71
N ILE A 206 -13.18 -5.67 20.68
CA ILE A 206 -12.18 -5.50 21.73
C ILE A 206 -11.91 -4.01 21.99
N THR A 207 -11.63 -3.25 20.93
CA THR A 207 -11.31 -1.82 21.05
C THR A 207 -12.51 -1.00 21.53
N ARG A 208 -13.74 -1.37 21.14
CA ARG A 208 -14.96 -0.73 21.63
C ARG A 208 -15.19 -1.00 23.12
N ALA A 209 -14.93 -2.22 23.58
CA ALA A 209 -15.13 -2.62 24.98
C ALA A 209 -14.16 -1.89 25.94
N THR A 210 -12.96 -1.52 25.49
CA THR A 210 -11.94 -0.83 26.29
C THR A 210 -11.90 0.68 26.06
N GLY A 211 -12.67 1.20 25.09
CA GLY A 211 -12.60 2.59 24.66
C GLY A 211 -11.28 2.95 23.96
N THR A 212 -10.59 1.95 23.41
CA THR A 212 -9.38 2.09 22.62
C THR A 212 -9.73 2.51 21.19
N LEU A 213 -8.93 3.37 20.55
CA LEU A 213 -9.15 3.74 19.17
C LEU A 213 -8.72 2.59 18.23
N LEU A 214 -9.59 2.23 17.27
CA LEU A 214 -9.22 1.34 16.17
C LEU A 214 -8.76 2.18 14.99
N VAL A 215 -7.49 2.00 14.60
CA VAL A 215 -6.88 2.59 13.41
C VAL A 215 -6.75 1.49 12.36
N LEU A 216 -7.35 1.68 11.20
CA LEU A 216 -7.10 0.82 10.05
C LEU A 216 -6.17 1.52 9.05
N ASP A 217 -5.01 0.91 8.84
CA ASP A 217 -4.04 1.37 7.86
C ASP A 217 -4.44 0.82 6.47
N GLU A 218 -5.13 1.65 5.73
CA GLU A 218 -5.59 1.37 4.37
C GLU A 218 -4.66 2.01 3.31
N VAL A 219 -3.44 2.32 3.68
CA VAL A 219 -2.44 2.91 2.78
C VAL A 219 -2.22 2.04 1.55
N GLN A 220 -2.26 0.72 1.70
CA GLN A 220 -2.10 -0.20 0.56
C GLN A 220 -3.41 -0.83 0.11
N THR A 221 -4.35 -1.10 0.99
CA THR A 221 -5.63 -1.78 0.70
C THR A 221 -6.72 -0.86 0.19
N GLY A 222 -6.65 0.43 0.50
CA GLY A 222 -7.65 1.43 0.15
C GLY A 222 -7.65 1.86 -1.33
N ILE A 223 -8.50 2.82 -1.64
CA ILE A 223 -8.63 3.45 -2.96
C ILE A 223 -8.90 2.43 -4.08
N GLY A 224 -9.78 1.48 -3.80
CA GLY A 224 -10.24 0.52 -4.81
C GLY A 224 -9.35 -0.72 -4.97
N ARG A 225 -8.17 -0.79 -4.36
CA ARG A 225 -7.16 -1.84 -4.57
C ARG A 225 -7.71 -3.25 -4.38
N CYS A 226 -8.54 -3.44 -3.35
CA CYS A 226 -9.13 -4.74 -3.00
C CYS A 226 -10.55 -4.94 -3.56
N GLY A 227 -11.04 -4.01 -4.41
CA GLY A 227 -12.37 -4.09 -5.00
C GLY A 227 -13.48 -3.44 -4.16
N GLN A 228 -13.14 -2.79 -3.07
CA GLN A 228 -13.96 -1.85 -2.30
C GLN A 228 -13.22 -0.51 -2.26
N TRP A 229 -13.90 0.61 -1.97
CA TRP A 229 -13.19 1.88 -1.76
C TRP A 229 -12.16 1.75 -0.64
N PHE A 230 -12.55 1.08 0.44
CA PHE A 230 -11.72 0.75 1.60
C PHE A 230 -11.98 -0.72 1.95
N GLU A 231 -10.95 -1.52 2.21
CA GLU A 231 -11.09 -2.96 2.42
C GLU A 231 -11.99 -3.29 3.62
N HIS A 232 -11.92 -2.49 4.68
CA HIS A 232 -12.78 -2.72 5.85
C HIS A 232 -14.29 -2.66 5.53
N GLN A 233 -14.70 -2.05 4.42
CA GLN A 233 -16.12 -2.03 4.01
C GLN A 233 -16.63 -3.42 3.59
N ALA A 234 -15.76 -4.38 3.34
CA ALA A 234 -16.12 -5.79 3.13
C ALA A 234 -16.46 -6.51 4.45
N HIS A 235 -16.17 -5.92 5.61
CA HIS A 235 -16.30 -6.50 6.94
C HIS A 235 -17.45 -5.86 7.70
N GLN A 236 -18.51 -6.65 7.95
CA GLN A 236 -19.74 -6.13 8.56
C GLN A 236 -19.48 -5.61 9.99
N GLY A 237 -19.90 -4.38 10.28
CA GLY A 237 -19.81 -3.77 11.60
C GLY A 237 -18.40 -3.29 11.98
N VAL A 238 -17.43 -3.40 11.09
CA VAL A 238 -16.09 -2.85 11.30
C VAL A 238 -16.10 -1.36 10.96
N GLU A 239 -16.28 -0.55 12.00
CA GLU A 239 -16.28 0.91 11.92
C GLU A 239 -15.04 1.44 12.65
N PRO A 240 -13.93 1.74 11.97
CA PRO A 240 -12.74 2.30 12.60
C PRO A 240 -12.98 3.72 13.14
N ASP A 241 -12.16 4.11 14.11
CA ASP A 241 -12.13 5.49 14.62
C ASP A 241 -11.23 6.36 13.74
N ILE A 242 -10.21 5.75 13.11
CA ILE A 242 -9.27 6.40 12.18
C ILE A 242 -9.00 5.45 11.01
N VAL A 243 -8.92 6.02 9.81
CA VAL A 243 -8.37 5.35 8.62
C VAL A 243 -7.22 6.17 8.07
N THR A 244 -6.10 5.54 7.76
CA THR A 244 -4.97 6.18 7.09
C THR A 244 -4.88 5.75 5.64
N LEU A 245 -4.62 6.71 4.75
CA LEU A 245 -4.61 6.55 3.30
C LEU A 245 -3.35 7.18 2.71
N ALA A 246 -2.88 6.66 1.59
CA ALA A 246 -1.84 7.27 0.73
C ALA A 246 -1.81 6.56 -0.63
N LYS A 247 -0.62 6.28 -1.16
CA LYS A 247 -0.37 5.47 -2.38
C LYS A 247 -1.36 5.78 -3.51
N GLY A 248 -2.32 4.89 -3.74
CA GLY A 248 -3.30 5.01 -4.82
C GLY A 248 -4.11 6.32 -4.82
N LEU A 249 -4.22 6.99 -3.66
CA LEU A 249 -4.94 8.25 -3.53
C LEU A 249 -4.42 9.35 -4.46
N GLY A 250 -3.09 9.45 -4.62
CA GLY A 250 -2.47 10.53 -5.40
C GLY A 250 -2.18 10.18 -6.87
N GLY A 251 -2.39 8.91 -7.28
CA GLY A 251 -2.10 8.47 -8.65
C GLY A 251 -0.66 8.71 -9.11
N GLY A 252 0.31 8.71 -8.19
CA GLY A 252 1.72 9.01 -8.42
C GLY A 252 2.22 10.27 -7.70
N LEU A 253 1.33 11.16 -7.25
CA LEU A 253 1.68 12.36 -6.48
C LEU A 253 1.80 12.03 -4.98
N PRO A 254 2.78 12.65 -4.25
CA PRO A 254 2.91 12.50 -2.82
C PRO A 254 1.69 13.06 -2.08
N ILE A 255 0.93 12.20 -1.43
CA ILE A 255 -0.22 12.54 -0.59
C ILE A 255 -0.46 11.44 0.44
N GLY A 256 -0.84 11.82 1.63
CA GLY A 256 -1.40 10.96 2.66
C GLY A 256 -2.64 11.62 3.26
N ALA A 257 -3.50 10.83 3.87
CA ALA A 257 -4.66 11.33 4.60
C ALA A 257 -4.90 10.51 5.86
N THR A 258 -5.21 11.19 6.95
CA THR A 258 -5.72 10.60 8.19
C THR A 258 -7.17 11.04 8.32
N VAL A 259 -8.09 10.09 8.20
CA VAL A 259 -9.53 10.33 8.30
C VAL A 259 -9.99 9.87 9.68
N ALA A 260 -10.47 10.78 10.49
CA ALA A 260 -10.96 10.51 11.84
C ALA A 260 -12.48 10.70 11.90
N PHE A 261 -13.16 9.85 12.67
CA PHE A 261 -14.61 9.80 12.76
C PHE A 261 -15.12 10.07 14.20
N GLY A 262 -16.36 10.54 14.31
CA GLY A 262 -17.01 10.80 15.59
C GLY A 262 -16.20 11.74 16.49
N ALA A 263 -16.13 11.47 17.78
CA ALA A 263 -15.39 12.29 18.75
C ALA A 263 -13.88 12.33 18.48
N THR A 264 -13.32 11.32 17.82
CA THR A 264 -11.90 11.25 17.46
C THR A 264 -11.51 12.36 16.47
N ALA A 265 -12.43 12.77 15.60
CA ALA A 265 -12.25 13.84 14.63
C ALA A 265 -11.95 15.21 15.28
N ASP A 266 -12.31 15.40 16.53
CA ASP A 266 -12.14 16.65 17.26
C ASP A 266 -10.96 16.63 18.27
N LEU A 267 -10.19 15.55 18.35
CA LEU A 267 -9.06 15.44 19.28
C LEU A 267 -7.89 16.35 18.88
N LEU A 268 -7.55 16.41 17.61
CA LEU A 268 -6.43 17.23 17.11
C LEU A 268 -6.88 18.71 17.06
N LYS A 269 -6.15 19.56 17.76
CA LYS A 269 -6.47 21.00 17.88
C LYS A 269 -5.43 21.87 17.17
N PRO A 270 -5.76 23.15 16.86
CA PRO A 270 -4.80 24.08 16.25
C PRO A 270 -3.47 24.13 16.99
N GLY A 271 -2.36 24.05 16.24
CA GLY A 271 -0.99 24.10 16.76
C GLY A 271 -0.42 22.77 17.24
N GLN A 272 -1.21 21.69 17.36
CA GLN A 272 -0.72 20.41 17.86
C GLN A 272 -0.06 19.54 16.80
N HIS A 273 -0.41 19.70 15.54
CA HIS A 273 0.21 19.02 14.40
C HIS A 273 0.07 19.84 13.14
N GLY A 274 0.96 19.60 12.16
CA GLY A 274 0.94 20.33 10.90
C GLY A 274 1.99 19.82 9.93
N THR A 275 1.87 20.28 8.70
CA THR A 275 2.78 19.99 7.59
C THR A 275 2.77 21.16 6.62
N THR A 276 3.91 21.47 5.99
CA THR A 276 3.98 22.53 4.99
C THR A 276 3.24 22.17 3.72
N PHE A 277 3.42 20.94 3.20
CA PHE A 277 2.91 20.53 1.90
C PHE A 277 1.65 19.68 1.97
N GLY A 278 1.27 19.15 3.13
CA GLY A 278 0.07 18.30 3.27
C GLY A 278 -1.20 19.06 2.91
N GLY A 279 -2.04 18.48 2.07
CA GLY A 279 -3.18 19.14 1.47
C GLY A 279 -2.80 20.11 0.33
N ASN A 280 -1.63 19.89 -0.29
CA ASN A 280 -1.21 20.67 -1.45
C ASN A 280 -2.28 20.63 -2.55
N PRO A 281 -2.69 21.78 -3.12
CA PRO A 281 -3.75 21.83 -4.12
C PRO A 281 -3.50 20.93 -5.33
N ILE A 282 -2.26 20.79 -5.79
CA ILE A 282 -1.91 19.95 -6.95
C ILE A 282 -2.14 18.47 -6.62
N ALA A 283 -1.64 18.01 -5.47
CA ALA A 283 -1.80 16.62 -5.05
C ALA A 283 -3.28 16.29 -4.75
N CYS A 284 -4.04 17.24 -4.20
CA CYS A 284 -5.48 17.08 -3.96
C CYS A 284 -6.28 17.04 -5.27
N ALA A 285 -5.96 17.87 -6.25
CA ALA A 285 -6.57 17.82 -7.58
C ALA A 285 -6.28 16.48 -8.27
N ALA A 286 -5.07 15.96 -8.16
CA ALA A 286 -4.74 14.62 -8.64
C ALA A 286 -5.59 13.54 -7.94
N GLY A 287 -5.72 13.62 -6.60
CA GLY A 287 -6.54 12.70 -5.81
C GLY A 287 -8.01 12.70 -6.23
N LEU A 288 -8.59 13.87 -6.47
CA LEU A 288 -9.96 14.00 -7.02
C LEU A 288 -10.06 13.31 -8.38
N ALA A 289 -9.14 13.59 -9.30
CA ALA A 289 -9.12 12.97 -10.62
C ALA A 289 -9.03 11.43 -10.55
N VAL A 290 -8.24 10.89 -9.59
CA VAL A 290 -8.17 9.45 -9.35
C VAL A 290 -9.52 8.90 -8.89
N LEU A 291 -10.11 9.48 -7.84
CA LEU A 291 -11.36 8.99 -7.26
C LEU A 291 -12.52 9.06 -8.26
N ASP A 292 -12.63 10.15 -9.00
CA ASP A 292 -13.70 10.36 -9.96
C ASP A 292 -13.55 9.44 -11.17
N THR A 293 -12.34 9.22 -11.68
CA THR A 293 -12.08 8.26 -12.75
C THR A 293 -12.44 6.84 -12.33
N LEU A 294 -12.00 6.39 -11.15
CA LEU A 294 -12.33 5.05 -10.64
C LEU A 294 -13.85 4.87 -10.44
N ALA A 295 -14.54 5.91 -9.98
CA ALA A 295 -15.99 5.87 -9.78
C ALA A 295 -16.76 5.79 -11.10
N ALA A 296 -16.37 6.59 -12.10
CA ALA A 296 -17.03 6.65 -13.40
C ALA A 296 -16.85 5.35 -14.22
N ASP A 297 -15.72 4.66 -14.04
CA ASP A 297 -15.30 3.54 -14.87
C ASP A 297 -15.71 2.15 -14.30
N GLY A 298 -16.49 2.11 -13.23
CA GLY A 298 -16.88 0.84 -12.59
C GLY A 298 -15.67 0.02 -12.12
N ALA A 299 -14.60 0.69 -11.72
CA ALA A 299 -13.31 0.08 -11.44
C ALA A 299 -13.37 -0.99 -10.34
N LEU A 300 -14.20 -0.80 -9.31
CA LEU A 300 -14.27 -1.72 -8.16
C LEU A 300 -14.70 -3.14 -8.58
N ASP A 301 -15.72 -3.25 -9.43
CA ASP A 301 -16.20 -4.56 -9.92
C ASP A 301 -15.18 -5.18 -10.89
N ARG A 302 -14.55 -4.37 -11.75
CA ARG A 302 -13.46 -4.83 -12.61
C ARG A 302 -12.29 -5.38 -11.80
N VAL A 303 -11.88 -4.69 -10.74
CA VAL A 303 -10.80 -5.13 -9.83
C VAL A 303 -11.11 -6.48 -9.21
N LYS A 304 -12.33 -6.69 -8.71
CA LYS A 304 -12.76 -8.01 -8.18
C LYS A 304 -12.68 -9.09 -9.24
N ARG A 305 -13.30 -8.86 -10.39
CA ARG A 305 -13.35 -9.81 -11.49
C ARG A 305 -11.96 -10.20 -12.00
N LEU A 306 -11.08 -9.21 -12.22
CA LEU A 306 -9.73 -9.48 -12.72
C LEU A 306 -8.85 -10.13 -11.65
N GLY A 307 -9.01 -9.78 -10.38
CA GLY A 307 -8.33 -10.44 -9.27
C GLY A 307 -8.65 -11.93 -9.20
N GLU A 308 -9.93 -12.29 -9.29
CA GLU A 308 -10.36 -13.70 -9.34
C GLU A 308 -9.87 -14.39 -10.60
N ARG A 309 -9.87 -13.71 -11.75
CA ARG A 309 -9.33 -14.27 -13.00
C ARG A 309 -7.83 -14.57 -12.90
N ILE A 310 -7.04 -13.66 -12.31
CA ILE A 310 -5.61 -13.91 -12.08
C ILE A 310 -5.41 -15.08 -11.14
N ARG A 311 -6.13 -15.12 -10.00
CA ARG A 311 -6.07 -16.22 -9.04
C ARG A 311 -6.36 -17.55 -9.71
N ALA A 312 -7.52 -17.68 -10.35
CA ALA A 312 -7.94 -18.89 -11.02
C ALA A 312 -6.96 -19.32 -12.13
N GLY A 313 -6.45 -18.34 -12.91
CA GLY A 313 -5.47 -18.60 -13.96
C GLY A 313 -4.15 -19.14 -13.43
N VAL A 314 -3.62 -18.55 -12.35
CA VAL A 314 -2.38 -19.00 -11.69
C VAL A 314 -2.54 -20.40 -11.08
N GLU A 315 -3.66 -20.63 -10.37
CA GLU A 315 -3.94 -21.94 -9.77
C GLU A 315 -4.15 -23.03 -10.82
N ALA A 316 -4.80 -22.70 -11.95
CA ALA A 316 -5.01 -23.62 -13.07
C ALA A 316 -3.72 -24.05 -13.80
N LEU A 317 -2.59 -23.34 -13.61
CA LEU A 317 -1.30 -23.76 -14.14
C LEU A 317 -0.86 -25.11 -13.54
N GLY A 318 -1.27 -25.42 -12.30
CA GLY A 318 -0.84 -26.62 -11.60
C GLY A 318 0.68 -26.73 -11.46
N HIS A 319 1.38 -25.58 -11.49
CA HIS A 319 2.84 -25.54 -11.48
C HIS A 319 3.39 -25.96 -10.10
N PRO A 320 4.38 -26.87 -10.00
CA PRO A 320 4.85 -27.42 -8.73
C PRO A 320 5.44 -26.36 -7.77
N LEU A 321 5.97 -25.27 -8.31
CA LEU A 321 6.48 -24.16 -7.51
C LEU A 321 5.37 -23.29 -6.91
N VAL A 322 4.11 -23.37 -7.38
CA VAL A 322 2.99 -22.57 -6.87
C VAL A 322 2.24 -23.34 -5.80
N SER A 323 2.22 -22.84 -4.57
CA SER A 323 1.41 -23.40 -3.48
C SER A 323 -0.05 -22.95 -3.58
N HIS A 324 -0.29 -21.64 -3.58
CA HIS A 324 -1.62 -21.03 -3.67
C HIS A 324 -1.51 -19.54 -3.98
N VAL A 325 -2.65 -18.89 -4.25
CA VAL A 325 -2.75 -17.42 -4.37
C VAL A 325 -3.60 -16.88 -3.25
N ARG A 326 -3.12 -15.82 -2.57
CA ARG A 326 -3.85 -15.11 -1.50
C ARG A 326 -3.98 -13.62 -1.79
N GLY A 327 -4.89 -12.94 -1.09
CA GLY A 327 -5.16 -11.51 -1.27
C GLY A 327 -6.59 -11.20 -1.65
N SER A 328 -6.87 -9.96 -2.07
CA SER A 328 -8.19 -9.47 -2.48
C SER A 328 -8.05 -8.48 -3.64
N GLY A 329 -8.99 -8.53 -4.59
CA GLY A 329 -8.94 -7.67 -5.77
C GLY A 329 -7.61 -7.76 -6.51
N LEU A 330 -6.96 -6.62 -6.76
CA LEU A 330 -5.65 -6.54 -7.40
C LEU A 330 -4.49 -6.32 -6.40
N LEU A 331 -4.63 -6.79 -5.18
CA LEU A 331 -3.56 -7.00 -4.21
C LEU A 331 -3.42 -8.51 -3.98
N LEU A 332 -2.56 -9.17 -4.76
CA LEU A 332 -2.42 -10.61 -4.77
C LEU A 332 -0.99 -11.03 -4.45
N GLY A 333 -0.84 -12.14 -3.72
CA GLY A 333 0.41 -12.81 -3.44
C GLY A 333 0.36 -14.25 -3.97
N ILE A 334 1.24 -14.57 -4.92
CA ILE A 334 1.49 -15.95 -5.34
C ILE A 334 2.47 -16.53 -4.35
N VAL A 335 2.02 -17.48 -3.54
CA VAL A 335 2.86 -18.16 -2.54
C VAL A 335 3.53 -19.35 -3.20
N LEU A 336 4.84 -19.42 -3.08
CA LEU A 336 5.64 -20.49 -3.65
C LEU A 336 5.90 -21.60 -2.62
N THR A 337 6.17 -22.81 -3.10
CA THR A 337 6.56 -23.96 -2.28
C THR A 337 8.00 -23.89 -1.81
N GLU A 338 8.83 -23.04 -2.45
CA GLU A 338 10.25 -22.84 -2.19
C GLU A 338 10.60 -21.35 -2.18
N PRO A 339 11.70 -20.92 -1.54
CA PRO A 339 12.10 -19.52 -1.43
C PRO A 339 12.76 -18.98 -2.72
N LEU A 340 12.09 -19.16 -3.85
CA LEU A 340 12.57 -18.83 -5.21
C LEU A 340 11.92 -17.56 -5.80
N ALA A 341 11.19 -16.77 -5.01
CA ALA A 341 10.51 -15.58 -5.52
C ALA A 341 11.47 -14.54 -6.15
N PRO A 342 12.71 -14.31 -5.65
CA PRO A 342 13.67 -13.45 -6.32
C PRO A 342 14.07 -13.94 -7.73
N GLN A 343 14.22 -15.26 -7.90
CA GLN A 343 14.54 -15.88 -9.20
C GLN A 343 13.35 -15.75 -10.16
N VAL A 344 12.11 -15.97 -9.66
CA VAL A 344 10.88 -15.73 -10.44
C VAL A 344 10.81 -14.26 -10.89
N GLN A 345 11.10 -13.30 -10.00
CA GLN A 345 11.12 -11.89 -10.36
C GLN A 345 12.13 -11.58 -11.47
N GLN A 346 13.34 -12.12 -11.38
CA GLN A 346 14.37 -11.91 -12.38
C GLN A 346 13.98 -12.51 -13.72
N ALA A 347 13.44 -13.73 -13.75
CA ALA A 347 12.97 -14.39 -14.96
C ALA A 347 11.77 -13.66 -15.57
N ALA A 348 10.81 -13.22 -14.76
CA ALA A 348 9.67 -12.40 -15.19
C ALA A 348 10.13 -11.09 -15.83
N GLN A 349 11.11 -10.40 -15.21
CA GLN A 349 11.69 -9.19 -15.79
C GLN A 349 12.33 -9.48 -17.18
N GLY A 350 13.05 -10.59 -17.32
CA GLY A 350 13.59 -11.03 -18.61
C GLY A 350 12.51 -11.32 -19.66
N ALA A 351 11.31 -11.69 -19.24
CA ALA A 351 10.13 -11.90 -20.08
C ALA A 351 9.28 -10.63 -20.29
N GLY A 352 9.73 -9.46 -19.86
CA GLY A 352 9.03 -8.19 -20.03
C GLY A 352 7.91 -7.97 -19.00
N LEU A 353 7.95 -8.61 -17.84
CA LEU A 353 6.96 -8.48 -16.77
C LEU A 353 7.62 -8.00 -15.47
N LEU A 354 7.15 -6.91 -14.88
CA LEU A 354 7.61 -6.44 -13.59
C LEU A 354 6.67 -6.92 -12.49
N VAL A 355 7.23 -7.65 -11.52
CA VAL A 355 6.55 -8.10 -10.29
C VAL A 355 7.38 -7.73 -9.07
N ASN A 356 6.80 -7.81 -7.87
CA ASN A 356 7.48 -7.46 -6.62
C ASN A 356 7.63 -8.69 -5.71
N VAL A 357 8.69 -8.70 -4.90
CA VAL A 357 9.00 -9.79 -3.96
C VAL A 357 9.12 -9.22 -2.55
N PRO A 358 8.05 -9.26 -1.73
CA PRO A 358 8.07 -8.81 -0.34
C PRO A 358 8.64 -9.86 0.63
N ALA A 359 8.65 -11.14 0.24
CA ALA A 359 9.18 -12.26 1.02
C ALA A 359 9.84 -13.27 0.07
N PRO A 360 10.79 -14.11 0.57
CA PRO A 360 11.54 -15.03 -0.29
C PRO A 360 10.68 -16.04 -1.07
N ASP A 361 9.48 -16.31 -0.58
CA ASP A 361 8.53 -17.29 -1.10
C ASP A 361 7.23 -16.65 -1.65
N VAL A 362 7.20 -15.31 -1.83
CA VAL A 362 5.99 -14.62 -2.30
C VAL A 362 6.29 -13.68 -3.46
N VAL A 363 5.61 -13.89 -4.58
CA VAL A 363 5.53 -12.94 -5.68
C VAL A 363 4.26 -12.10 -5.53
N ARG A 364 4.42 -10.79 -5.30
CA ARG A 364 3.30 -9.86 -5.09
C ARG A 364 2.94 -9.12 -6.38
N LEU A 365 1.64 -9.05 -6.64
CA LEU A 365 1.05 -8.36 -7.78
C LEU A 365 0.20 -7.17 -7.30
N MET A 366 0.48 -5.99 -7.86
CA MET A 366 -0.20 -4.74 -7.55
C MET A 366 -0.33 -3.88 -8.82
N PRO A 367 -0.88 -4.42 -9.92
CA PRO A 367 -0.98 -3.67 -11.18
C PRO A 367 -1.86 -2.42 -11.02
N PRO A 368 -1.81 -1.47 -11.96
CA PRO A 368 -2.80 -0.40 -12.06
C PRO A 368 -4.22 -0.95 -12.08
N LEU A 369 -5.18 -0.21 -11.47
CA LEU A 369 -6.59 -0.63 -11.39
C LEU A 369 -7.32 -0.53 -12.73
N ILE A 370 -6.70 0.10 -13.71
CA ILE A 370 -7.21 0.27 -15.07
C ILE A 370 -6.88 -0.88 -16.01
N ILE A 371 -6.10 -1.90 -15.57
CA ILE A 371 -5.80 -3.04 -16.43
C ILE A 371 -7.08 -3.70 -16.94
N GLY A 372 -6.98 -4.33 -18.09
CA GLY A 372 -8.05 -5.10 -18.72
C GLY A 372 -7.71 -6.58 -18.84
N ASP A 373 -8.55 -7.27 -19.57
CA ASP A 373 -8.37 -8.72 -19.84
C ASP A 373 -7.09 -8.99 -20.64
N ALA A 374 -6.67 -8.09 -21.53
CA ALA A 374 -5.46 -8.23 -22.32
C ALA A 374 -4.17 -8.24 -21.49
N GLU A 375 -4.08 -7.37 -20.47
CA GLU A 375 -2.94 -7.34 -19.55
C GLU A 375 -2.91 -8.59 -18.68
N VAL A 376 -4.08 -9.09 -18.24
CA VAL A 376 -4.19 -10.36 -17.50
C VAL A 376 -3.78 -11.55 -18.37
N ASP A 377 -4.20 -11.59 -19.64
CA ASP A 377 -3.78 -12.64 -20.59
C ASP A 377 -2.27 -12.62 -20.80
N ALA A 378 -1.68 -11.46 -21.02
CA ALA A 378 -0.24 -11.30 -21.19
C ALA A 378 0.52 -11.75 -19.92
N PHE A 379 0.03 -11.42 -18.73
CA PHE A 379 0.60 -11.88 -17.46
C PHE A 379 0.56 -13.39 -17.35
N LEU A 380 -0.62 -14.01 -17.55
CA LEU A 380 -0.81 -15.46 -17.44
C LEU A 380 -0.01 -16.24 -18.50
N ALA A 381 0.22 -15.64 -19.66
CA ALA A 381 1.05 -16.25 -20.71
C ALA A 381 2.56 -16.20 -20.36
N ALA A 382 3.04 -15.14 -19.71
CA ALA A 382 4.45 -14.98 -19.36
C ALA A 382 4.85 -15.74 -18.08
N LEU A 383 3.94 -15.87 -17.12
CA LEU A 383 4.23 -16.42 -15.79
C LEU A 383 4.80 -17.85 -15.81
N PRO A 384 4.26 -18.83 -16.59
CA PRO A 384 4.79 -20.18 -16.59
C PRO A 384 6.27 -20.25 -16.91
N GLY A 385 6.71 -19.56 -17.97
CA GLY A 385 8.13 -19.53 -18.35
C GLY A 385 9.03 -18.94 -17.27
N ALA A 386 8.55 -17.94 -16.51
CA ALA A 386 9.29 -17.37 -15.38
C ALA A 386 9.39 -18.36 -14.20
N LEU A 387 8.33 -19.13 -13.93
CA LEU A 387 8.32 -20.17 -12.90
C LEU A 387 9.23 -21.35 -13.29
N ASP A 388 9.17 -21.81 -14.54
CA ASP A 388 10.03 -22.88 -15.07
C ASP A 388 11.52 -22.53 -14.98
N ALA A 389 11.89 -21.30 -15.38
CA ALA A 389 13.27 -20.82 -15.33
C ALA A 389 13.79 -20.78 -13.89
N ALA A 390 13.00 -20.25 -12.95
CA ALA A 390 13.37 -20.19 -11.55
C ALA A 390 13.52 -21.60 -10.93
N HIS A 391 12.64 -22.52 -11.28
CA HIS A 391 12.67 -23.92 -10.76
C HIS A 391 13.85 -24.72 -11.31
N GLY A 392 14.20 -24.53 -12.62
CA GLY A 392 15.34 -25.16 -13.25
C GLY A 392 16.68 -24.70 -12.70
N ASP A 393 16.84 -23.41 -12.40
CA ASP A 393 18.04 -22.86 -11.77
C ASP A 393 18.21 -23.33 -10.33
N GLY A 394 17.12 -23.50 -9.56
CA GLY A 394 17.14 -24.05 -8.20
C GLY A 394 17.73 -25.48 -8.15
N GLN A 395 17.31 -26.35 -9.06
CA GLN A 395 17.81 -27.74 -9.13
C GLN A 395 19.27 -27.86 -9.56
N SER A 396 19.77 -26.90 -10.35
CA SER A 396 21.19 -26.88 -10.78
C SER A 396 22.12 -26.36 -9.69
N GLY A 397 21.65 -25.52 -8.77
CA GLY A 397 22.38 -25.01 -7.61
C GLY A 397 22.66 -26.07 -6.53
N GLU A 398 21.69 -26.95 -6.24
CA GLU A 398 21.86 -28.02 -5.26
C GLU A 398 22.87 -29.10 -5.70
N LYS A 399 23.00 -29.35 -7.01
CA LYS A 399 24.01 -30.31 -7.53
C LYS A 399 25.45 -29.80 -7.45
N ARG A 400 25.67 -28.49 -7.28
CA ARG A 400 27.04 -27.92 -7.16
C ARG A 400 27.53 -27.76 -5.72
N SER A 401 26.67 -27.89 -4.72
CA SER A 401 27.01 -27.81 -3.29
C SER A 401 27.23 -29.18 -2.63
N GLY A 402 27.10 -30.26 -3.39
CA GLY A 402 27.25 -31.67 -2.92
C GLY A 402 28.49 -32.40 -3.47
N GLU A 403 29.44 -31.68 -4.10
CA GLU A 403 30.73 -32.23 -4.52
C GLU A 403 31.91 -31.68 -3.69
#